data_09152fed53e555b5643ea7f534c9c749
#
_entry.id   09152fed53e555b5643ea7f534c9c749
#
_cell.length_a   1.000
_cell.length_b   1.000
_cell.length_c   1.000
_cell.angle_alpha   90.00
_cell.angle_beta   90.00
_cell.angle_gamma   90.00
#
_symmetry.space_group_name_H-M   'P 1'
#
loop_
_entity.id
_entity.type
_entity.pdbx_description
1 polymer ?
#
loop_
_entity_poly.entity_id
_entity_poly.type
_entity_poly.pdbx_seq_one_letter_code
_entity_poly.pdbx_strand_id
1 'polypeptide(L)'
;MISNFLLHVPDAALVINASEPMLEAFMERRKASGELSFDDQMSLAADISQNFADVGALERGKYTVVLLDEYQDTSQSQVRMLSALYGNFVSETGHPVMAVGDPSQAIYTWRGASAGTMASFQKYFPKAEGQ
;
A
#
# COMPACT_ATOMS: atom_id res chain seq x y z
N MET A 1 7.95 -9.93 -0.69
CA MET A 1 7.32 -9.89 0.65
C MET A 1 7.28 -11.24 1.34
N ILE A 2 7.25 -12.37 0.64
CA ILE A 2 7.37 -13.74 1.18
C ILE A 2 8.79 -14.02 1.72
N SER A 3 9.81 -13.37 1.15
CA SER A 3 11.24 -13.58 1.44
C SER A 3 11.65 -13.32 2.90
N ASN A 4 11.04 -12.35 3.58
CA ASN A 4 11.42 -12.00 4.96
C ASN A 4 10.79 -12.91 6.05
N PHE A 5 9.68 -13.56 5.77
CA PHE A 5 9.04 -14.47 6.73
C PHE A 5 9.74 -15.84 6.80
N LEU A 6 10.35 -16.25 5.68
CA LEU A 6 10.93 -17.58 5.51
C LEU A 6 12.42 -17.67 5.92
N LEU A 7 13.08 -16.54 6.23
CA LEU A 7 14.49 -16.51 6.64
C LEU A 7 14.81 -17.22 7.98
N HIS A 8 13.79 -17.65 8.73
CA HIS A 8 13.96 -18.35 10.02
C HIS A 8 13.63 -19.84 9.95
N VAL A 9 13.32 -20.39 8.77
CA VAL A 9 13.05 -21.81 8.57
C VAL A 9 14.18 -22.39 7.73
N PRO A 10 14.99 -23.33 8.24
CA PRO A 10 16.18 -23.86 7.54
C PRO A 10 15.90 -24.40 6.13
N ASP A 11 14.69 -24.94 5.90
CA ASP A 11 14.29 -25.53 4.62
C ASP A 11 13.46 -24.58 3.73
N ALA A 12 13.28 -23.34 4.16
CA ALA A 12 12.43 -22.38 3.44
C ALA A 12 12.93 -22.06 2.03
N ALA A 13 14.25 -21.98 1.84
CA ALA A 13 14.84 -21.76 0.53
C ALA A 13 14.53 -22.90 -0.45
N LEU A 14 14.50 -24.14 0.04
CA LEU A 14 14.18 -25.30 -0.76
C LEU A 14 12.70 -25.32 -1.18
N VAL A 15 11.80 -24.94 -0.29
CA VAL A 15 10.37 -24.82 -0.56
C VAL A 15 10.09 -23.68 -1.55
N ILE A 16 10.76 -22.55 -1.41
CA ILE A 16 10.64 -21.40 -2.34
C ILE A 16 11.07 -21.85 -3.73
N ASN A 17 12.27 -22.44 -3.87
CA ASN A 17 12.79 -22.84 -5.17
C ASN A 17 11.94 -23.95 -5.83
N ALA A 18 11.37 -24.86 -5.04
CA ALA A 18 10.47 -25.90 -5.57
C ALA A 18 9.10 -25.35 -6.00
N SER A 19 8.63 -24.25 -5.41
CA SER A 19 7.34 -23.65 -5.73
C SER A 19 7.43 -22.57 -6.83
N GLU A 20 8.63 -22.09 -7.15
CA GLU A 20 8.85 -21.02 -8.11
C GLU A 20 8.25 -21.32 -9.50
N PRO A 21 8.47 -22.48 -10.13
CA PRO A 21 7.86 -22.79 -11.44
C PRO A 21 6.33 -22.84 -11.41
N MET A 22 5.76 -23.30 -10.29
CA MET A 22 4.31 -23.37 -10.10
C MET A 22 3.73 -21.96 -9.92
N LEU A 23 4.43 -21.11 -9.18
CA LEU A 23 4.04 -19.71 -8.98
C LEU A 23 4.11 -18.92 -10.30
N GLU A 24 5.16 -19.10 -11.08
CA GLU A 24 5.28 -18.49 -12.40
C GLU A 24 4.16 -18.94 -13.34
N ALA A 25 3.90 -20.25 -13.45
CA ALA A 25 2.81 -20.77 -14.26
C ALA A 25 1.44 -20.26 -13.80
N PHE A 26 1.22 -20.10 -12.50
CA PHE A 26 0.00 -19.52 -11.94
C PHE A 26 -0.14 -18.03 -12.32
N MET A 27 0.93 -17.25 -12.20
CA MET A 27 0.93 -15.83 -12.56
C MET A 27 0.70 -15.61 -14.05
N GLU A 28 1.34 -16.42 -14.90
CA GLU A 28 1.14 -16.42 -16.35
C GLU A 28 -0.32 -16.72 -16.72
N ARG A 29 -0.89 -17.76 -16.11
CA ARG A 29 -2.29 -18.13 -16.33
C ARG A 29 -3.26 -17.04 -15.91
N ARG A 30 -3.04 -16.41 -14.77
CA ARG A 30 -3.85 -15.28 -14.29
C ARG A 30 -3.76 -14.09 -15.24
N LYS A 31 -2.53 -13.75 -15.68
CA LYS A 31 -2.31 -12.69 -16.66
C LYS A 31 -3.04 -12.96 -17.97
N ALA A 32 -3.01 -14.21 -18.44
CA ALA A 32 -3.70 -14.63 -19.67
C ALA A 32 -5.23 -14.61 -19.54
N SER A 33 -5.78 -14.92 -18.34
CA SER A 33 -7.23 -14.86 -18.10
C SER A 33 -7.75 -13.45 -17.83
N GLY A 34 -6.88 -12.46 -17.62
CA GLY A 34 -7.27 -11.10 -17.24
C GLY A 34 -7.87 -10.97 -15.84
N GLU A 35 -7.73 -12.01 -15.00
CA GLU A 35 -8.22 -12.02 -13.64
C GLU A 35 -7.28 -11.23 -12.70
N LEU A 36 -7.82 -10.23 -12.02
CA LEU A 36 -7.11 -9.45 -11.01
C LEU A 36 -7.64 -9.79 -9.62
N SER A 37 -6.75 -10.20 -8.72
CA SER A 37 -7.09 -10.28 -7.30
C SER A 37 -7.26 -8.87 -6.72
N PHE A 38 -7.82 -8.78 -5.53
CA PHE A 38 -7.91 -7.51 -4.80
C PHE A 38 -6.53 -6.87 -4.58
N ASP A 39 -5.52 -7.68 -4.25
CA ASP A 39 -4.16 -7.19 -4.04
C ASP A 39 -3.51 -6.69 -5.33
N ASP A 40 -3.81 -7.33 -6.48
CA ASP A 40 -3.34 -6.83 -7.79
C ASP A 40 -4.00 -5.50 -8.14
N GLN A 41 -5.30 -5.35 -7.87
CA GLN A 41 -6.02 -4.10 -8.09
C GLN A 41 -5.42 -2.97 -7.23
N MET A 42 -5.13 -3.24 -5.95
CA MET A 42 -4.49 -2.27 -5.06
C MET A 42 -3.08 -1.91 -5.51
N SER A 43 -2.29 -2.88 -5.97
CA SER A 43 -0.94 -2.63 -6.48
C SER A 43 -0.99 -1.81 -7.77
N LEU A 44 -1.88 -2.15 -8.69
CA LEU A 44 -2.09 -1.41 -9.93
C LEU A 44 -2.58 0.02 -9.67
N ALA A 45 -3.52 0.20 -8.73
CA ALA A 45 -3.99 1.52 -8.34
C ALA A 45 -2.87 2.37 -7.73
N ALA A 46 -1.98 1.77 -6.93
CA ALA A 46 -0.81 2.45 -6.40
C ALA A 46 0.16 2.86 -7.52
N ASP A 47 0.42 1.98 -8.48
CA ASP A 47 1.30 2.27 -9.61
C ASP A 47 0.72 3.37 -10.52
N ILE A 48 -0.57 3.33 -10.81
CA ILE A 48 -1.26 4.38 -11.56
C ILE A 48 -1.15 5.72 -10.83
N SER A 49 -1.45 5.74 -9.53
CA SER A 49 -1.40 6.96 -8.73
C SER A 49 0.00 7.58 -8.66
N GLN A 50 1.05 6.77 -8.70
CA GLN A 50 2.44 7.23 -8.67
C GLN A 50 2.94 7.74 -10.03
N ASN A 51 2.49 7.11 -11.11
CA ASN A 51 3.02 7.39 -12.45
C ASN A 51 2.20 8.42 -13.25
N PHE A 52 0.96 8.72 -12.83
CA PHE A 52 0.07 9.64 -13.53
C PHE A 52 -0.41 10.76 -12.60
N ALA A 53 0.31 11.89 -12.61
CA ALA A 53 0.04 13.04 -11.73
C ALA A 53 -1.39 13.60 -11.88
N ASP A 54 -1.98 13.50 -13.05
CA ASP A 54 -3.33 13.96 -13.35
C ASP A 54 -4.39 13.21 -12.53
N VAL A 55 -4.15 11.94 -12.22
CA VAL A 55 -5.05 11.14 -11.38
C VAL A 55 -5.15 11.74 -9.97
N GLY A 56 -4.00 12.07 -9.38
CA GLY A 56 -3.97 12.75 -8.08
C GLY A 56 -4.64 14.13 -8.11
N ALA A 57 -4.43 14.91 -9.17
CA ALA A 57 -5.06 16.21 -9.33
C ALA A 57 -6.59 16.10 -9.42
N LEU A 58 -7.10 15.13 -10.20
CA LEU A 58 -8.53 14.84 -10.31
C LEU A 58 -9.14 14.43 -8.96
N GLU A 59 -8.49 13.53 -8.23
CA GLU A 59 -8.99 13.06 -6.93
C GLU A 59 -9.01 14.19 -5.88
N ARG A 60 -7.96 15.01 -5.80
CA ARG A 60 -7.93 16.18 -4.91
C ARG A 60 -8.97 17.24 -5.27
N GLY A 61 -9.33 17.34 -6.55
CA GLY A 61 -10.41 18.23 -6.99
C GLY A 61 -11.81 17.80 -6.54
N LYS A 62 -11.99 16.50 -6.21
CA LYS A 62 -13.28 15.94 -5.74
C LYS A 62 -13.48 16.12 -4.24
N TYR A 63 -12.42 16.07 -3.46
CA TYR A 63 -12.49 16.01 -2.00
C TYR A 63 -11.66 17.14 -1.38
N THR A 64 -12.22 17.83 -0.40
CA THR A 64 -11.52 18.91 0.32
C THR A 64 -10.66 18.35 1.46
N VAL A 65 -11.06 17.22 2.03
CA VAL A 65 -10.38 16.56 3.12
C VAL A 65 -10.53 15.05 2.97
N VAL A 66 -9.53 14.31 3.41
CA VAL A 66 -9.54 12.85 3.43
C VAL A 66 -9.43 12.38 4.87
N LEU A 67 -10.37 11.54 5.28
CA LEU A 67 -10.38 10.90 6.60
C LEU A 67 -10.12 9.41 6.42
N LEU A 68 -9.07 8.90 7.06
CA LEU A 68 -8.68 7.49 7.04
C LEU A 68 -9.04 6.89 8.39
N ASP A 69 -9.97 5.96 8.39
CA ASP A 69 -10.34 5.19 9.58
C ASP A 69 -9.62 3.84 9.59
N GLU A 70 -9.43 3.26 10.79
CA GLU A 70 -8.72 1.98 10.99
C GLU A 70 -7.35 1.94 10.28
N TYR A 71 -6.62 3.07 10.33
CA TYR A 71 -5.40 3.23 9.55
C TYR A 71 -4.30 2.20 9.90
N GLN A 72 -4.32 1.59 11.10
CA GLN A 72 -3.41 0.51 11.48
C GLN A 72 -3.54 -0.72 10.60
N ASP A 73 -4.69 -0.94 9.96
CA ASP A 73 -4.97 -2.08 9.09
C ASP A 73 -4.69 -1.79 7.60
N THR A 74 -4.19 -0.60 7.30
CA THR A 74 -3.86 -0.19 5.94
C THR A 74 -2.64 -0.93 5.41
N SER A 75 -2.78 -1.59 4.26
CA SER A 75 -1.68 -2.31 3.60
C SER A 75 -0.66 -1.34 2.98
N GLN A 76 0.56 -1.82 2.71
CA GLN A 76 1.61 -1.01 2.07
C GLN A 76 1.20 -0.48 0.69
N SER A 77 0.47 -1.27 -0.11
CA SER A 77 -0.04 -0.83 -1.41
C SER A 77 -1.06 0.30 -1.27
N GLN A 78 -1.94 0.22 -0.27
CA GLN A 78 -2.89 1.29 0.04
C GLN A 78 -2.18 2.56 0.53
N VAL A 79 -1.17 2.43 1.41
CA VAL A 79 -0.38 3.59 1.85
C VAL A 79 0.33 4.26 0.67
N ARG A 80 0.94 3.47 -0.23
CA ARG A 80 1.58 3.98 -1.46
C ARG A 80 0.59 4.74 -2.34
N MET A 81 -0.59 4.17 -2.60
CA MET A 81 -1.65 4.82 -3.36
C MET A 81 -2.10 6.13 -2.72
N LEU A 82 -2.46 6.10 -1.44
CA LEU A 82 -2.94 7.26 -0.72
C LEU A 82 -1.88 8.37 -0.62
N SER A 83 -0.62 8.02 -0.39
CA SER A 83 0.46 9.01 -0.35
C SER A 83 0.74 9.63 -1.72
N ALA A 84 0.57 8.88 -2.82
CA ALA A 84 0.70 9.41 -4.16
C ALA A 84 -0.46 10.34 -4.54
N LEU A 85 -1.69 10.04 -4.06
CA LEU A 85 -2.86 10.86 -4.32
C LEU A 85 -2.91 12.13 -3.46
N TYR A 86 -2.58 12.03 -2.18
CA TYR A 86 -2.87 13.06 -1.18
C TYR A 86 -1.65 13.46 -0.33
N GLY A 87 -0.52 12.79 -0.48
CA GLY A 87 0.69 13.03 0.32
C GLY A 87 1.65 14.03 -0.30
N ASN A 88 2.89 14.01 0.18
CA ASN A 88 3.98 14.94 -0.15
C ASN A 88 4.32 15.10 -1.63
N PHE A 89 4.07 14.10 -2.42
CA PHE A 89 4.58 14.06 -3.79
C PHE A 89 3.86 15.01 -4.75
N VAL A 90 2.87 15.78 -4.27
CA VAL A 90 1.90 16.39 -5.19
C VAL A 90 1.70 17.90 -5.04
N SER A 91 2.03 18.51 -3.92
CA SER A 91 2.03 19.97 -3.78
C SER A 91 2.84 20.45 -2.57
N GLU A 92 3.38 21.65 -2.64
CA GLU A 92 4.08 22.29 -1.52
C GLU A 92 3.19 22.49 -0.28
N THR A 93 1.88 22.51 -0.47
CA THR A 93 0.90 22.73 0.61
C THR A 93 0.28 21.46 1.17
N GLY A 94 0.50 20.28 0.51
CA GLY A 94 -0.16 19.04 0.87
C GLY A 94 -1.69 19.09 0.71
N HIS A 95 -2.34 17.93 0.82
CA HIS A 95 -3.79 17.83 0.91
C HIS A 95 -4.17 17.50 2.35
N PRO A 96 -5.25 18.07 2.93
CA PRO A 96 -5.65 17.76 4.29
C PRO A 96 -6.02 16.27 4.43
N VAL A 97 -5.21 15.53 5.18
CA VAL A 97 -5.44 14.12 5.49
C VAL A 97 -5.38 13.90 7.00
N MET A 98 -6.38 13.22 7.54
CA MET A 98 -6.41 12.82 8.94
C MET A 98 -6.55 11.29 9.00
N ALA A 99 -5.78 10.66 9.88
CA ALA A 99 -5.89 9.23 10.15
C ALA A 99 -6.28 8.99 11.61
N VAL A 100 -7.18 8.03 11.80
CA VAL A 100 -7.60 7.52 13.10
C VAL A 100 -7.33 6.02 13.11
N GLY A 101 -6.88 5.50 14.24
CA GLY A 101 -6.59 4.08 14.41
C GLY A 101 -5.94 3.79 15.75
N ASP A 102 -5.93 2.52 16.13
CA ASP A 102 -5.27 2.02 17.33
C ASP A 102 -4.23 0.95 16.95
N PRO A 103 -2.92 1.22 17.10
CA PRO A 103 -1.89 0.25 16.78
C PRO A 103 -2.02 -1.09 17.51
N SER A 104 -2.66 -1.09 18.69
CA SER A 104 -2.88 -2.29 19.50
C SER A 104 -3.98 -3.19 18.93
N GLN A 105 -4.80 -2.67 18.02
CA GLN A 105 -5.87 -3.39 17.34
C GLN A 105 -5.50 -3.89 15.94
N ALA A 106 -4.24 -3.72 15.51
CA ALA A 106 -3.77 -4.18 14.20
C ALA A 106 -3.81 -5.71 14.11
N ILE A 107 -4.76 -6.27 13.37
CA ILE A 107 -4.97 -7.72 13.21
C ILE A 107 -4.67 -8.23 11.79
N TYR A 108 -4.46 -7.35 10.83
CA TYR A 108 -4.23 -7.68 9.41
C TYR A 108 -2.76 -7.65 9.00
N THR A 109 -1.84 -7.96 9.90
CA THR A 109 -0.40 -8.01 9.62
C THR A 109 -0.04 -8.99 8.50
N TRP A 110 -0.79 -10.07 8.36
CA TRP A 110 -0.64 -11.04 7.28
C TRP A 110 -1.03 -10.49 5.89
N ARG A 111 -1.80 -9.41 5.81
CA ARG A 111 -2.09 -8.66 4.58
C ARG A 111 -1.11 -7.52 4.30
N GLY A 112 -0.01 -7.45 5.05
CA GLY A 112 0.98 -6.39 4.89
C GLY A 112 0.67 -5.10 5.64
N ALA A 113 -0.36 -5.08 6.50
CA ALA A 113 -0.51 -4.06 7.50
C ALA A 113 0.62 -4.18 8.54
N SER A 114 1.04 -3.07 9.12
CA SER A 114 2.11 -3.04 10.09
C SER A 114 1.74 -2.13 11.26
N ALA A 115 2.03 -2.56 12.47
CA ALA A 115 1.91 -1.71 13.65
C ALA A 115 2.71 -0.39 13.51
N GLY A 116 3.74 -0.39 12.65
CA GLY A 116 4.50 0.81 12.29
C GLY A 116 3.78 1.74 11.29
N THR A 117 2.65 1.35 10.73
CA THR A 117 1.91 2.18 9.76
C THR A 117 1.45 3.49 10.39
N MET A 118 0.91 3.45 11.61
CA MET A 118 0.53 4.64 12.36
C MET A 118 1.74 5.54 12.66
N ALA A 119 2.85 4.98 13.12
CA ALA A 119 4.06 5.73 13.44
C ALA A 119 4.70 6.39 12.21
N SER A 120 4.50 5.81 11.03
CA SER A 120 5.02 6.34 9.76
C SER A 120 4.06 7.28 9.04
N PHE A 121 2.87 7.57 9.58
CA PHE A 121 1.87 8.44 8.95
C PHE A 121 2.45 9.77 8.50
N GLN A 122 3.17 10.49 9.37
CA GLN A 122 3.76 11.79 9.05
C GLN A 122 4.83 11.75 7.95
N LYS A 123 5.44 10.59 7.70
CA LYS A 123 6.38 10.41 6.61
C LYS A 123 5.68 10.46 5.25
N TYR A 124 4.47 9.93 5.17
CA TYR A 124 3.67 9.85 3.94
C TYR A 124 2.77 11.08 3.76
N PHE A 125 2.36 11.69 4.88
CA PHE A 125 1.45 12.84 4.92
C PHE A 125 2.01 13.91 5.86
N PRO A 126 3.12 14.59 5.52
CA PRO A 126 3.69 15.61 6.36
C PRO A 126 2.78 16.82 6.44
N LYS A 127 2.83 17.47 7.58
CA LYS A 127 2.14 18.75 7.77
C LYS A 127 2.77 19.79 6.87
N ALA A 128 1.95 20.64 6.25
CA ALA A 128 2.45 21.86 5.64
C ALA A 128 3.14 22.72 6.72
N GLU A 129 4.33 23.23 6.43
CA GLU A 129 5.00 24.19 7.32
C GLU A 129 4.14 25.44 7.40
N GLY A 130 3.74 25.84 8.61
CA GLY A 130 3.00 27.09 8.85
C GLY A 130 1.53 26.95 9.25
N GLN A 131 1.05 25.75 9.55
CA GLN A 131 -0.28 25.55 10.17
C GLN A 131 -0.18 25.00 11.58
#